data_910dac806ac7373be9f948d05e8e6215
#
_entry.id   910dac806ac7373be9f948d05e8e6215
#
_cell.length_a   1.000
_cell.length_b   1.000
_cell.length_c   1.000
_cell.angle_alpha   90.00
_cell.angle_beta   90.00
_cell.angle_gamma   90.00
#
_symmetry.space_group_name_H-M   'P 1'
#
loop_
_entity.id
_entity.type
_entity.pdbx_description
1 polymer ?
#
loop_
_entity_poly.entity_id
_entity_poly.type
_entity_poly.pdbx_seq_one_letter_code
_entity_poly.pdbx_strand_id
1 'polypeptide(L)'
;MPSRLVGPAAVQRRPKLRSVRAGNAPACRLLSRTQTSRPELAIKTKIRSTTICAVRRDGKLAMAGDGQVTFDKFVMKHSARKVRRIAGGSVLCGFAGSAADGITLLEKFEAKLAEYKGNLLRGAVELAKDWRQDRALRRLEALLIVGNAEHLMVISGNGDVIEPDEGVAAIGSGGPFATAAAQALLHHTKLTARQVAEEAMTIAGKICIYTNDNVTYEELG
;
A
#
# COMPACT_ATOMS: atom_id res chain seq x y z
N MET A 1 52.35 -14.33 27.28
CA MET A 1 51.92 -12.92 27.29
C MET A 1 50.77 -12.78 28.24
N PRO A 2 50.74 -11.83 29.18
CA PRO A 2 49.98 -11.97 30.42
C PRO A 2 48.58 -11.44 30.37
N SER A 3 47.70 -12.19 31.04
CA SER A 3 46.33 -11.87 31.40
C SER A 3 46.25 -10.66 32.34
N ARG A 4 45.38 -9.69 32.03
CA ARG A 4 45.04 -8.59 32.97
C ARG A 4 43.78 -8.96 33.76
N LEU A 5 43.97 -9.09 35.06
CA LEU A 5 42.94 -9.18 36.09
C LEU A 5 42.20 -7.85 36.23
N VAL A 6 40.89 -7.91 36.24
CA VAL A 6 39.99 -6.78 36.56
C VAL A 6 39.69 -6.84 38.07
N GLY A 7 40.00 -5.77 38.79
CA GLY A 7 39.76 -5.63 40.22
C GLY A 7 38.29 -5.30 40.56
N PRO A 8 37.87 -5.47 41.83
CA PRO A 8 36.47 -5.39 42.24
C PRO A 8 35.96 -3.93 42.36
N ALA A 9 34.72 -3.73 41.96
CA ALA A 9 34.00 -2.45 42.01
C ALA A 9 33.66 -2.03 43.44
N ALA A 10 33.89 -0.77 43.75
CA ALA A 10 33.63 -0.13 45.02
C ALA A 10 32.13 -0.02 45.33
N VAL A 11 31.75 -0.48 46.55
CA VAL A 11 30.39 -0.36 47.09
C VAL A 11 30.15 1.09 47.56
N GLN A 12 29.27 1.80 46.87
CA GLN A 12 28.80 3.13 47.28
C GLN A 12 27.78 3.00 48.41
N ARG A 13 28.06 3.64 49.55
CA ARG A 13 27.17 3.74 50.71
C ARG A 13 26.04 4.73 50.46
N ARG A 14 24.82 4.30 50.73
CA ARG A 14 23.61 5.16 50.65
C ARG A 14 23.59 6.16 51.81
N PRO A 15 23.20 7.44 51.59
CA PRO A 15 23.03 8.41 52.65
C PRO A 15 21.75 8.17 53.48
N LYS A 16 21.85 8.40 54.80
CA LYS A 16 20.71 8.25 55.75
C LYS A 16 19.70 9.36 55.56
N LEU A 17 18.42 9.01 55.39
CA LEU A 17 17.29 9.92 55.36
C LEU A 17 17.08 10.54 56.76
N ARG A 18 17.06 11.86 56.83
CA ARG A 18 16.62 12.65 58.00
C ARG A 18 15.09 12.63 58.08
N SER A 19 14.56 12.33 59.24
CA SER A 19 13.15 12.45 59.56
C SER A 19 12.72 13.91 59.56
N VAL A 20 11.74 14.29 58.73
CA VAL A 20 11.09 15.59 58.74
C VAL A 20 9.76 15.45 59.51
N ARG A 21 9.59 16.29 60.53
CA ARG A 21 8.36 16.37 61.35
C ARG A 21 7.15 16.80 60.51
N ALA A 22 6.01 16.11 60.74
CA ALA A 22 4.73 16.45 60.17
C ALA A 22 4.25 17.81 60.62
N GLY A 23 4.14 18.75 59.68
CA GLY A 23 3.43 20.02 59.86
C GLY A 23 2.01 19.91 59.30
N ASN A 24 1.04 20.44 60.03
CA ASN A 24 -0.39 20.48 59.68
C ASN A 24 -0.59 21.09 58.29
N ALA A 25 -1.07 20.31 57.33
CA ALA A 25 -1.56 20.78 56.04
C ALA A 25 -3.08 20.94 56.06
N PRO A 26 -3.63 22.05 55.50
CA PRO A 26 -5.07 22.26 55.43
C PRO A 26 -5.74 21.25 54.47
N ALA A 27 -6.95 20.79 54.83
CA ALA A 27 -7.73 19.86 54.09
C ALA A 27 -7.95 20.28 52.63
N CYS A 28 -7.34 19.53 51.72
CA CYS A 28 -7.56 19.68 50.30
C CYS A 28 -8.95 19.14 49.94
N ARG A 29 -9.86 20.03 49.53
CA ARG A 29 -11.19 19.65 48.98
C ARG A 29 -10.95 18.73 47.78
N LEU A 30 -11.43 17.49 47.87
CA LEU A 30 -11.59 16.62 46.74
C LEU A 30 -12.56 17.26 45.73
N LEU A 31 -12.03 17.88 44.69
CA LEU A 31 -12.78 18.16 43.48
C LEU A 31 -13.06 16.81 42.81
N SER A 32 -14.34 16.43 42.77
CA SER A 32 -14.82 15.30 42.01
C SER A 32 -14.38 15.49 40.55
N ARG A 33 -13.38 14.71 40.13
CA ARG A 33 -13.05 14.57 38.69
C ARG A 33 -14.26 13.94 38.03
N THR A 34 -15.04 14.77 37.34
CA THR A 34 -15.90 14.30 36.27
C THR A 34 -15.03 13.51 35.30
N GLN A 35 -15.22 12.22 35.24
CA GLN A 35 -14.66 11.37 34.18
C GLN A 35 -15.26 11.87 32.86
N THR A 36 -14.54 12.76 32.19
CA THR A 36 -14.78 12.97 30.76
C THR A 36 -14.45 11.65 30.08
N SER A 37 -15.48 10.93 29.67
CA SER A 37 -15.38 9.77 28.80
C SER A 37 -14.57 10.20 27.58
N ARG A 38 -13.34 9.67 27.44
CA ARG A 38 -12.60 9.80 26.21
C ARG A 38 -13.49 9.25 25.09
N PRO A 39 -13.68 9.99 24.00
CA PRO A 39 -14.41 9.44 22.86
C PRO A 39 -13.69 8.15 22.47
N GLU A 40 -14.42 7.05 22.55
CA GLU A 40 -14.00 5.76 22.03
C GLU A 40 -13.70 5.99 20.55
N LEU A 41 -12.43 5.98 20.19
CA LEU A 41 -12.03 6.05 18.79
C LEU A 41 -12.65 4.81 18.13
N ALA A 42 -13.75 5.02 17.42
CA ALA A 42 -14.33 4.00 16.58
C ALA A 42 -13.20 3.53 15.63
N ILE A 43 -12.66 2.35 15.88
CA ILE A 43 -11.68 1.71 15.02
C ILE A 43 -12.40 1.45 13.71
N LYS A 44 -12.18 2.34 12.72
CA LYS A 44 -12.65 2.09 11.36
C LYS A 44 -11.96 0.82 10.88
N THR A 45 -12.68 -0.26 10.87
CA THR A 45 -12.23 -1.56 10.36
C THR A 45 -11.88 -1.37 8.89
N LYS A 46 -10.59 -1.40 8.56
CA LYS A 46 -10.12 -1.21 7.17
C LYS A 46 -10.01 -2.55 6.50
N ILE A 47 -10.70 -2.70 5.38
CA ILE A 47 -10.37 -3.77 4.43
C ILE A 47 -8.99 -3.43 3.87
N ARG A 48 -8.01 -4.26 4.20
CA ARG A 48 -6.65 -4.17 3.67
C ARG A 48 -6.38 -5.44 2.91
N SER A 49 -6.15 -5.31 1.64
CA SER A 49 -5.58 -6.42 0.88
C SER A 49 -5.37 -5.97 -0.54
N THR A 50 -4.20 -6.05 -0.97
CA THR A 50 -3.93 -6.06 -2.40
C THR A 50 -2.48 -5.69 -2.60
N THR A 51 -1.82 -6.42 -3.44
CA THR A 51 -0.58 -5.97 -4.07
C THR A 51 -0.77 -6.14 -5.57
N ILE A 52 -0.59 -5.06 -6.29
CA ILE A 52 -0.50 -5.07 -7.74
C ILE A 52 0.90 -4.60 -8.10
N CYS A 53 1.55 -5.31 -9.00
CA CYS A 53 2.82 -4.94 -9.59
C CYS A 53 2.69 -4.94 -11.11
N ALA A 54 3.12 -3.86 -11.74
CA ALA A 54 3.18 -3.74 -13.20
C ALA A 54 4.60 -3.39 -13.63
N VAL A 55 5.06 -4.07 -14.66
CA VAL A 55 6.42 -3.93 -15.21
C VAL A 55 6.33 -3.75 -16.71
N ARG A 56 6.92 -2.68 -17.21
CA ARG A 56 7.04 -2.41 -18.65
C ARG A 56 8.52 -2.51 -19.06
N ARG A 57 8.80 -3.39 -20.02
CA ARG A 57 10.14 -3.63 -20.55
C ARG A 57 10.07 -4.05 -22.01
N ASP A 58 10.92 -3.49 -22.86
CA ASP A 58 11.06 -3.87 -24.27
C ASP A 58 9.72 -3.86 -25.04
N GLY A 59 8.88 -2.83 -24.82
CA GLY A 59 7.56 -2.70 -25.46
C GLY A 59 6.50 -3.66 -24.96
N LYS A 60 6.77 -4.45 -23.91
CA LYS A 60 5.83 -5.37 -23.27
C LYS A 60 5.43 -4.84 -21.89
N LEU A 61 4.18 -5.03 -21.53
CA LEU A 61 3.66 -4.76 -20.22
C LEU A 61 3.18 -6.04 -19.56
N ALA A 62 3.69 -6.35 -18.38
CA ALA A 62 3.16 -7.40 -17.52
C ALA A 62 2.57 -6.78 -16.26
N MET A 63 1.40 -7.25 -15.84
CA MET A 63 0.75 -6.83 -14.60
C MET A 63 0.36 -8.05 -13.79
N ALA A 64 0.73 -8.04 -12.53
CA ALA A 64 0.49 -9.11 -11.58
C ALA A 64 -0.31 -8.59 -10.38
N GLY A 65 -1.23 -9.39 -9.87
CA GLY A 65 -2.00 -9.06 -8.67
C GLY A 65 -2.24 -10.27 -7.80
N ASP A 66 -2.04 -10.11 -6.48
CA ASP A 66 -2.35 -11.16 -5.52
C ASP A 66 -3.86 -11.35 -5.34
N GLY A 67 -4.25 -12.52 -4.83
CA GLY A 67 -5.66 -12.89 -4.62
C GLY A 67 -6.21 -12.61 -3.22
N GLN A 68 -5.41 -12.11 -2.28
CA GLN A 68 -5.83 -11.99 -0.89
C GLN A 68 -6.80 -10.84 -0.66
N VAL A 69 -7.89 -11.12 0.06
CA VAL A 69 -8.79 -10.11 0.65
C VAL A 69 -8.81 -10.31 2.15
N THR A 70 -8.34 -9.31 2.88
CA THR A 70 -8.23 -9.32 4.34
C THR A 70 -9.21 -8.33 4.95
N PHE A 71 -9.95 -8.78 5.96
CA PHE A 71 -10.82 -7.95 6.77
C PHE A 71 -10.27 -7.92 8.19
N ASP A 72 -9.82 -6.75 8.63
CA ASP A 72 -9.14 -6.57 9.92
C ASP A 72 -7.96 -7.53 10.10
N LYS A 73 -8.15 -8.63 10.82
CA LYS A 73 -7.10 -9.61 11.17
C LYS A 73 -7.25 -10.97 10.51
N PHE A 74 -8.25 -11.16 9.66
CA PHE A 74 -8.47 -12.46 9.03
C PHE A 74 -8.62 -12.35 7.51
N VAL A 75 -8.21 -13.38 6.80
CA VAL A 75 -8.31 -13.48 5.35
C VAL A 75 -9.68 -14.00 4.98
N MET A 76 -10.45 -13.20 4.23
CA MET A 76 -11.78 -13.57 3.75
C MET A 76 -11.75 -14.33 2.42
N LYS A 77 -10.77 -14.03 1.56
CA LYS A 77 -10.65 -14.62 0.22
C LYS A 77 -9.19 -14.68 -0.19
N HIS A 78 -8.82 -15.77 -0.88
CA HIS A 78 -7.45 -16.01 -1.34
C HIS A 78 -7.27 -15.87 -2.86
N SER A 79 -8.37 -15.76 -3.65
CA SER A 79 -8.36 -15.85 -5.10
C SER A 79 -9.15 -14.74 -5.79
N ALA A 80 -9.06 -13.52 -5.28
CA ALA A 80 -9.68 -12.36 -5.93
C ALA A 80 -8.90 -11.95 -7.18
N ARG A 81 -9.62 -11.67 -8.28
CA ARG A 81 -9.01 -11.12 -9.48
C ARG A 81 -9.02 -9.61 -9.44
N LYS A 82 -7.84 -9.01 -9.31
CA LYS A 82 -7.64 -7.57 -9.15
C LYS A 82 -6.96 -6.92 -10.36
N VAL A 83 -6.54 -7.74 -11.31
CA VAL A 83 -6.00 -7.33 -12.62
C VAL A 83 -7.00 -7.71 -13.69
N ARG A 84 -7.24 -6.82 -14.63
CA ARG A 84 -8.20 -6.99 -15.73
C ARG A 84 -7.68 -6.41 -17.04
N ARG A 85 -8.13 -6.98 -18.14
CA ARG A 85 -8.01 -6.40 -19.48
C ARG A 85 -9.27 -5.60 -19.78
N ILE A 86 -9.08 -4.41 -20.30
CA ILE A 86 -10.16 -3.47 -20.69
C ILE A 86 -9.90 -2.93 -22.10
N ALA A 87 -10.82 -2.12 -22.63
CA ALA A 87 -10.72 -1.50 -23.95
C ALA A 87 -10.42 -2.53 -25.07
N GLY A 88 -11.22 -3.58 -25.14
CA GLY A 88 -11.01 -4.64 -26.15
C GLY A 88 -9.73 -5.46 -25.97
N GLY A 89 -9.11 -5.42 -24.79
CA GLY A 89 -7.88 -6.16 -24.48
C GLY A 89 -6.59 -5.37 -24.67
N SER A 90 -6.67 -4.10 -25.06
CA SER A 90 -5.50 -3.26 -25.37
C SER A 90 -4.89 -2.57 -24.13
N VAL A 91 -5.59 -2.59 -22.99
CA VAL A 91 -5.16 -1.93 -21.75
C VAL A 91 -5.27 -2.93 -20.59
N LEU A 92 -4.25 -2.98 -19.73
CA LEU A 92 -4.29 -3.64 -18.43
C LEU A 92 -4.64 -2.62 -17.35
N CYS A 93 -5.48 -3.05 -16.42
CA CYS A 93 -5.86 -2.27 -15.26
C CYS A 93 -5.79 -3.12 -13.99
N GLY A 94 -5.18 -2.60 -12.93
CA GLY A 94 -5.13 -3.19 -11.61
C GLY A 94 -5.53 -2.19 -10.55
N PHE A 95 -6.20 -2.63 -9.49
CA PHE A 95 -6.63 -1.77 -8.40
C PHE A 95 -6.24 -2.31 -7.03
N ALA A 96 -5.96 -1.40 -6.11
CA ALA A 96 -5.70 -1.69 -4.71
C ALA A 96 -6.58 -0.80 -3.81
N GLY A 97 -7.04 -1.34 -2.69
CA GLY A 97 -7.95 -0.68 -1.76
C GLY A 97 -9.27 -1.43 -1.61
N SER A 98 -10.38 -0.71 -1.44
CA SER A 98 -11.72 -1.30 -1.40
C SER A 98 -12.09 -1.92 -2.75
N ALA A 99 -12.55 -3.17 -2.76
CA ALA A 99 -12.91 -3.87 -3.99
C ALA A 99 -14.06 -3.18 -4.74
N ALA A 100 -15.08 -2.68 -4.01
CA ALA A 100 -16.20 -1.95 -4.59
C ALA A 100 -15.73 -0.63 -5.24
N ASP A 101 -14.86 0.10 -4.56
CA ASP A 101 -14.29 1.35 -5.05
C ASP A 101 -13.43 1.12 -6.28
N GLY A 102 -12.59 0.08 -6.25
CA GLY A 102 -11.74 -0.29 -7.38
C GLY A 102 -12.55 -0.66 -8.63
N ILE A 103 -13.65 -1.40 -8.48
CA ILE A 103 -14.55 -1.75 -9.60
C ILE A 103 -15.21 -0.47 -10.16
N THR A 104 -15.73 0.40 -9.31
CA THR A 104 -16.35 1.67 -9.72
C THR A 104 -15.38 2.54 -10.52
N LEU A 105 -14.12 2.63 -10.06
CA LEU A 105 -13.09 3.41 -10.75
C LEU A 105 -12.70 2.79 -12.09
N LEU A 106 -12.63 1.46 -12.15
CA LEU A 106 -12.34 0.74 -13.38
C LEU A 106 -13.41 0.99 -14.44
N GLU A 107 -14.70 0.89 -14.08
CA GLU A 107 -15.81 1.16 -14.98
C GLU A 107 -15.79 2.62 -15.49
N LYS A 108 -15.50 3.58 -14.60
CA LYS A 108 -15.35 4.99 -15.00
C LYS A 108 -14.15 5.21 -15.90
N PHE A 109 -13.04 4.52 -15.63
CA PHE A 109 -11.86 4.61 -16.49
C PHE A 109 -12.12 4.03 -17.87
N GLU A 110 -12.82 2.92 -17.98
CA GLU A 110 -13.20 2.32 -19.27
C GLU A 110 -14.11 3.24 -20.08
N ALA A 111 -15.06 3.92 -19.41
CA ALA A 111 -15.89 4.93 -20.04
C ALA A 111 -15.05 6.12 -20.57
N LYS A 112 -14.04 6.59 -19.81
CA LYS A 112 -13.12 7.63 -20.28
C LYS A 112 -12.26 7.16 -21.45
N LEU A 113 -11.79 5.94 -21.45
CA LEU A 113 -11.05 5.38 -22.59
C LEU A 113 -11.92 5.36 -23.86
N ALA A 114 -13.19 4.98 -23.75
CA ALA A 114 -14.11 5.01 -24.88
C ALA A 114 -14.36 6.44 -25.38
N GLU A 115 -14.60 7.40 -24.46
CA GLU A 115 -14.81 8.82 -24.75
C GLU A 115 -13.60 9.42 -25.51
N TYR A 116 -12.39 9.08 -25.09
CA TYR A 116 -11.15 9.61 -25.68
C TYR A 116 -10.48 8.64 -26.68
N LYS A 117 -11.27 7.76 -27.32
CA LYS A 117 -10.85 6.87 -28.42
C LYS A 117 -9.61 6.03 -28.08
N GLY A 118 -9.54 5.52 -26.86
CA GLY A 118 -8.45 4.67 -26.38
C GLY A 118 -7.16 5.41 -25.97
N ASN A 119 -7.15 6.75 -25.97
CA ASN A 119 -6.00 7.52 -25.50
C ASN A 119 -5.84 7.37 -23.99
N LEU A 120 -4.87 6.54 -23.59
CA LEU A 120 -4.64 6.14 -22.21
C LEU A 120 -4.32 7.34 -21.31
N LEU A 121 -3.38 8.19 -21.75
CA LEU A 121 -2.95 9.36 -20.98
C LEU A 121 -4.11 10.33 -20.77
N ARG A 122 -4.86 10.63 -21.83
CA ARG A 122 -6.02 11.52 -21.73
C ARG A 122 -7.10 10.94 -20.84
N GLY A 123 -7.43 9.66 -20.99
CA GLY A 123 -8.40 8.96 -20.15
C GLY A 123 -8.02 9.00 -18.67
N ALA A 124 -6.73 8.79 -18.35
CA ALA A 124 -6.22 8.84 -16.98
C ALA A 124 -6.35 10.24 -16.36
N VAL A 125 -5.97 11.29 -17.10
CA VAL A 125 -6.05 12.68 -16.64
C VAL A 125 -7.51 13.11 -16.42
N GLU A 126 -8.40 12.74 -17.32
CA GLU A 126 -9.82 13.11 -17.19
C GLU A 126 -10.51 12.31 -16.06
N LEU A 127 -10.18 11.04 -15.87
CA LEU A 127 -10.64 10.31 -14.68
C LEU A 127 -10.15 10.97 -13.39
N ALA A 128 -8.87 11.36 -13.31
CA ALA A 128 -8.32 12.01 -12.14
C ALA A 128 -8.99 13.34 -11.80
N LYS A 129 -9.35 14.13 -12.83
CA LYS A 129 -10.15 15.36 -12.68
C LYS A 129 -11.54 15.07 -12.11
N ASP A 130 -12.25 14.10 -12.68
CA ASP A 130 -13.56 13.68 -12.19
C ASP A 130 -13.45 13.17 -10.75
N TRP A 131 -12.44 12.36 -10.45
CA TRP A 131 -12.21 11.83 -9.11
C TRP A 131 -12.01 12.95 -8.07
N ARG A 132 -11.28 13.98 -8.45
CA ARG A 132 -11.04 15.15 -7.59
C ARG A 132 -12.26 16.03 -7.40
N GLN A 133 -13.11 16.17 -8.42
CA GLN A 133 -14.25 17.09 -8.42
C GLN A 133 -15.54 16.48 -7.85
N ASP A 134 -15.78 15.21 -8.09
CA ASP A 134 -16.97 14.49 -7.63
C ASP A 134 -16.86 14.14 -6.14
N ARG A 135 -17.85 14.60 -5.35
CA ARG A 135 -17.92 14.33 -3.90
C ARG A 135 -18.06 12.84 -3.56
N ALA A 136 -18.71 12.07 -4.41
CA ALA A 136 -18.84 10.63 -4.22
C ALA A 136 -17.50 9.93 -4.48
N LEU A 137 -16.83 10.26 -5.59
CA LEU A 137 -15.56 9.68 -5.97
C LEU A 137 -14.45 10.02 -4.98
N ARG A 138 -14.39 11.23 -4.43
CA ARG A 138 -13.39 11.62 -3.43
C ARG A 138 -13.42 10.81 -2.13
N ARG A 139 -14.49 10.06 -1.89
CA ARG A 139 -14.60 9.16 -0.73
C ARG A 139 -14.03 7.77 -1.00
N LEU A 140 -13.71 7.46 -2.26
CA LEU A 140 -13.19 6.16 -2.64
C LEU A 140 -11.73 6.03 -2.17
N GLU A 141 -11.48 4.99 -1.39
CA GLU A 141 -10.13 4.64 -0.91
C GLU A 141 -9.53 3.57 -1.82
N ALA A 142 -9.08 3.96 -3.01
CA ALA A 142 -8.43 3.06 -3.96
C ALA A 142 -7.29 3.75 -4.72
N LEU A 143 -6.43 2.92 -5.30
CA LEU A 143 -5.40 3.29 -6.27
C LEU A 143 -5.62 2.43 -7.51
N LEU A 144 -5.34 3.00 -8.68
CA LEU A 144 -5.36 2.30 -9.95
C LEU A 144 -3.96 2.28 -10.57
N ILE A 145 -3.56 1.15 -11.15
CA ILE A 145 -2.52 1.10 -12.15
C ILE A 145 -3.19 0.81 -13.48
N VAL A 146 -2.86 1.59 -14.49
CA VAL A 146 -3.33 1.40 -15.87
C VAL A 146 -2.15 1.43 -16.81
N GLY A 147 -2.16 0.60 -17.83
CA GLY A 147 -1.05 0.59 -18.78
C GLY A 147 -1.33 -0.16 -20.06
N ASN A 148 -0.54 0.18 -21.07
CA ASN A 148 -0.43 -0.50 -22.36
C ASN A 148 1.05 -0.69 -22.73
N ALA A 149 1.36 -1.02 -23.97
CA ALA A 149 2.75 -1.18 -24.43
C ALA A 149 3.58 0.12 -24.34
N GLU A 150 2.94 1.29 -24.42
CA GLU A 150 3.59 2.59 -24.48
C GLU A 150 3.65 3.31 -23.13
N HIS A 151 2.58 3.22 -22.35
CA HIS A 151 2.41 3.97 -21.10
C HIS A 151 2.07 3.07 -19.92
N LEU A 152 2.58 3.44 -18.75
CA LEU A 152 2.25 2.85 -17.46
C LEU A 152 1.99 3.97 -16.46
N MET A 153 0.82 4.00 -15.85
CA MET A 153 0.42 5.09 -14.96
C MET A 153 -0.22 4.59 -13.66
N VAL A 154 0.03 5.32 -12.58
CA VAL A 154 -0.67 5.20 -11.30
C VAL A 154 -1.62 6.38 -11.17
N ILE A 155 -2.88 6.10 -10.84
CA ILE A 155 -3.91 7.11 -10.59
C ILE A 155 -4.33 7.00 -9.12
N SER A 156 -4.26 8.12 -8.39
CA SER A 156 -4.61 8.18 -6.97
C SER A 156 -5.97 8.84 -6.75
N GLY A 157 -6.59 8.53 -5.59
CA GLY A 157 -7.82 9.17 -5.15
C GLY A 157 -7.72 10.69 -4.91
N ASN A 158 -6.50 11.21 -4.82
CA ASN A 158 -6.24 12.65 -4.70
C ASN A 158 -6.23 13.37 -6.07
N GLY A 159 -6.35 12.62 -7.16
CA GLY A 159 -6.30 13.15 -8.52
C GLY A 159 -4.89 13.25 -9.09
N ASP A 160 -3.91 12.54 -8.51
CA ASP A 160 -2.58 12.45 -9.07
C ASP A 160 -2.57 11.41 -10.19
N VAL A 161 -1.86 11.72 -11.28
CA VAL A 161 -1.53 10.80 -12.37
C VAL A 161 -0.02 10.78 -12.48
N ILE A 162 0.58 9.63 -12.17
CA ILE A 162 2.03 9.47 -12.10
C ILE A 162 2.44 8.41 -13.10
N GLU A 163 3.31 8.76 -14.05
CA GLU A 163 4.02 7.82 -14.90
C GLU A 163 5.39 7.53 -14.27
N PRO A 164 5.69 6.27 -13.87
CA PRO A 164 6.97 5.95 -13.24
C PRO A 164 8.12 6.00 -14.26
N ASP A 165 9.25 6.57 -13.85
CA ASP A 165 10.42 6.78 -14.73
C ASP A 165 11.02 5.46 -15.25
N GLU A 166 10.99 4.41 -14.44
CA GLU A 166 11.69 3.15 -14.73
C GLU A 166 10.78 2.03 -15.27
N GLY A 167 9.53 2.36 -15.64
CA GLY A 167 8.60 1.35 -16.15
C GLY A 167 8.12 0.33 -15.11
N VAL A 168 8.25 0.63 -13.83
CA VAL A 168 7.73 -0.18 -12.71
C VAL A 168 6.73 0.62 -11.91
N ALA A 169 5.56 0.06 -11.68
CA ALA A 169 4.58 0.58 -10.74
C ALA A 169 4.06 -0.53 -9.84
N ALA A 170 3.98 -0.29 -8.54
CA ALA A 170 3.25 -1.18 -7.66
C ALA A 170 2.43 -0.40 -6.63
N ILE A 171 1.26 -0.94 -6.31
CA ILE A 171 0.30 -0.34 -5.37
C ILE A 171 -0.19 -1.36 -4.35
N GLY A 172 -0.75 -0.85 -3.26
CA GLY A 172 -1.28 -1.65 -2.17
C GLY A 172 -0.25 -1.95 -1.09
N SER A 173 -0.60 -2.85 -0.16
CA SER A 173 0.18 -3.10 1.06
C SER A 173 1.58 -3.66 0.79
N GLY A 174 1.72 -4.56 -0.19
CA GLY A 174 3.00 -5.12 -0.63
C GLY A 174 3.70 -4.29 -1.71
N GLY A 175 3.07 -3.19 -2.18
CA GLY A 175 3.58 -2.35 -3.26
C GLY A 175 5.03 -1.92 -3.11
N PRO A 176 5.45 -1.34 -1.97
CA PRO A 176 6.85 -0.92 -1.77
C PRO A 176 7.85 -2.07 -1.92
N PHE A 177 7.51 -3.28 -1.45
CA PHE A 177 8.38 -4.46 -1.58
C PHE A 177 8.45 -4.93 -3.03
N ALA A 178 7.32 -4.99 -3.72
CA ALA A 178 7.25 -5.35 -5.14
C ALA A 178 8.00 -4.34 -6.01
N THR A 179 7.87 -3.03 -5.74
CA THR A 179 8.60 -1.97 -6.46
C THR A 179 10.10 -2.16 -6.32
N ALA A 180 10.60 -2.27 -5.07
CA ALA A 180 12.03 -2.42 -4.81
C ALA A 180 12.61 -3.68 -5.47
N ALA A 181 11.89 -4.81 -5.39
CA ALA A 181 12.30 -6.05 -6.03
C ALA A 181 12.29 -5.93 -7.56
N ALA A 182 11.22 -5.39 -8.17
CA ALA A 182 11.11 -5.24 -9.61
C ALA A 182 12.18 -4.31 -10.18
N GLN A 183 12.47 -3.18 -9.54
CA GLN A 183 13.53 -2.26 -9.95
C GLN A 183 14.91 -2.94 -9.92
N ALA A 184 15.24 -3.63 -8.82
CA ALA A 184 16.50 -4.36 -8.72
C ALA A 184 16.63 -5.42 -9.82
N LEU A 185 15.58 -6.17 -10.10
CA LEU A 185 15.57 -7.19 -11.15
C LEU A 185 15.68 -6.58 -12.54
N LEU A 186 15.02 -5.45 -12.82
CA LEU A 186 15.14 -4.74 -14.10
C LEU A 186 16.55 -4.25 -14.37
N HIS A 187 17.23 -3.69 -13.36
CA HIS A 187 18.58 -3.15 -13.51
C HIS A 187 19.67 -4.23 -13.62
N HIS A 188 19.50 -5.35 -12.91
CA HIS A 188 20.58 -6.34 -12.74
C HIS A 188 20.36 -7.65 -13.48
N THR A 189 19.22 -7.81 -14.19
CA THR A 189 18.91 -9.04 -14.91
C THR A 189 18.41 -8.80 -16.34
N LYS A 190 18.35 -9.88 -17.13
CA LYS A 190 17.73 -9.90 -18.45
C LYS A 190 16.35 -10.57 -18.45
N LEU A 191 15.71 -10.65 -17.29
CA LEU A 191 14.37 -11.22 -17.16
C LEU A 191 13.35 -10.43 -17.97
N THR A 192 12.35 -11.11 -18.53
CA THR A 192 11.24 -10.46 -19.22
C THR A 192 10.36 -9.67 -18.24
N ALA A 193 9.55 -8.73 -18.75
CA ALA A 193 8.59 -7.99 -17.91
C ALA A 193 7.75 -8.93 -17.03
N ARG A 194 7.29 -10.05 -17.60
CA ARG A 194 6.53 -11.09 -16.91
C ARG A 194 7.31 -11.72 -15.77
N GLN A 195 8.53 -12.18 -16.04
CA GLN A 195 9.37 -12.82 -15.03
C GLN A 195 9.74 -11.85 -13.89
N VAL A 196 10.02 -10.59 -14.21
CA VAL A 196 10.26 -9.56 -13.18
C VAL A 196 9.03 -9.37 -12.29
N ALA A 197 7.84 -9.27 -12.88
CA ALA A 197 6.60 -9.12 -12.11
C ALA A 197 6.32 -10.36 -11.23
N GLU A 198 6.58 -11.57 -11.72
CA GLU A 198 6.43 -12.83 -10.95
C GLU A 198 7.35 -12.88 -9.75
N GLU A 199 8.65 -12.63 -9.94
CA GLU A 199 9.62 -12.64 -8.86
C GLU A 199 9.37 -11.53 -7.84
N ALA A 200 9.01 -10.33 -8.30
CA ALA A 200 8.67 -9.21 -7.43
C ALA A 200 7.45 -9.52 -6.54
N MET A 201 6.42 -10.15 -7.10
CA MET A 201 5.24 -10.58 -6.34
C MET A 201 5.57 -11.71 -5.36
N THR A 202 6.43 -12.65 -5.75
CA THR A 202 6.92 -13.71 -4.85
C THR A 202 7.67 -13.13 -3.65
N ILE A 203 8.54 -12.15 -3.88
CA ILE A 203 9.28 -11.46 -2.81
C ILE A 203 8.31 -10.67 -1.91
N ALA A 204 7.39 -9.93 -2.50
CA ALA A 204 6.40 -9.17 -1.75
C ALA A 204 5.51 -10.08 -0.87
N GLY A 205 5.10 -11.25 -1.38
CA GLY A 205 4.31 -12.23 -0.65
C GLY A 205 5.03 -12.84 0.55
N LYS A 206 6.37 -12.97 0.48
CA LYS A 206 7.19 -13.45 1.62
C LYS A 206 7.35 -12.41 2.74
N ILE A 207 7.16 -11.12 2.44
CA ILE A 207 7.40 -10.02 3.37
C ILE A 207 6.09 -9.44 3.90
N CYS A 208 5.11 -9.24 3.03
CA CYS A 208 3.85 -8.57 3.34
C CYS A 208 2.77 -9.58 3.74
N ILE A 209 2.32 -9.51 4.99
CA ILE A 209 1.24 -10.39 5.51
C ILE A 209 -0.12 -10.20 4.82
N TYR A 210 -0.27 -9.13 4.05
CA TYR A 210 -1.49 -8.81 3.27
C TYR A 210 -1.37 -9.20 1.80
N THR A 211 -0.35 -9.95 1.42
CA THR A 211 -0.08 -10.41 0.05
C THR A 211 0.11 -11.92 0.08
N ASN A 212 -0.60 -12.65 -0.76
CA ASN A 212 -0.42 -14.10 -0.87
C ASN A 212 0.25 -14.49 -2.19
N ASP A 213 0.54 -15.78 -2.33
CA ASP A 213 1.17 -16.41 -3.49
C ASP A 213 0.19 -16.80 -4.60
N ASN A 214 -1.11 -16.61 -4.38
CA ASN A 214 -2.14 -16.86 -5.38
C ASN A 214 -2.26 -15.64 -6.31
N VAL A 215 -1.35 -15.55 -7.26
CA VAL A 215 -1.17 -14.37 -8.13
C VAL A 215 -1.82 -14.58 -9.49
N THR A 216 -2.58 -13.59 -9.94
CA THR A 216 -3.11 -13.51 -11.30
C THR A 216 -2.20 -12.61 -12.14
N TYR A 217 -1.89 -13.07 -13.36
CA TYR A 217 -1.01 -12.36 -14.29
C TYR A 217 -1.74 -12.04 -15.60
N GLU A 218 -1.42 -10.87 -16.15
CA GLU A 218 -1.83 -10.45 -17.48
C GLU A 218 -0.64 -9.81 -18.21
N GLU A 219 -0.55 -9.95 -19.52
CA GLU A 219 0.56 -9.44 -20.33
C GLU A 219 0.05 -8.85 -21.65
N LEU A 220 0.65 -7.74 -22.10
CA LEU A 220 0.44 -7.09 -23.39
C LEU A 220 1.79 -6.94 -24.14
N GLY A 221 1.75 -7.07 -25.42
CA GLY A 221 2.91 -6.93 -26.32
C GLY A 221 3.42 -8.20 -26.93
#